data_1b19855bc57cbea1d0d8b0bdda892e26
#
_entry.id   1b19855bc57cbea1d0d8b0bdda892e26
#
_cell.length_a   1.000
_cell.length_b   1.000
_cell.length_c   1.000
_cell.angle_alpha   90.00
_cell.angle_beta   90.00
_cell.angle_gamma   90.00
#
_symmetry.space_group_name_H-M   'P 1'
#
loop_
_entity.id
_entity.type
_entity.pdbx_description
1 polymer ?
#
loop_
_entity_poly.entity_id
_entity_poly.type
_entity_poly.pdbx_seq_one_letter_code
_entity_poly.pdbx_strand_id
1 'polypeptide(L)'
;VGDNSDGDDDGDGRPDSFDVFPNDPNEWADADGDGWGNNVDPDDDNDGRCDDTTYHITDQYGALVSNRGPDLDGDGAPDCLTSAKGDEFPLDANETDDTDGDSIGNNQDTDCDGDGWLNPVPCNSQGSGENGTDAFPLEADKWSDSDGDGFADQGSNVDAFPDDPSEWLDTDGDSVGNNADVCPYEF
;
A
#
# COMPACT_ATOMS: atom_id res chain seq x y z
N VAL A 1 24.85 -34.83 15.95
CA VAL A 1 24.45 -36.21 15.67
C VAL A 1 23.67 -36.15 14.38
N GLY A 2 23.53 -37.15 13.56
CA GLY A 2 22.88 -37.01 12.24
C GLY A 2 21.36 -37.12 12.34
N ASP A 3 20.64 -36.44 11.46
CA ASP A 3 19.20 -36.19 11.38
C ASP A 3 18.27 -37.38 11.75
N ASN A 4 18.66 -38.61 11.46
CA ASN A 4 17.85 -39.82 11.74
C ASN A 4 17.95 -40.33 13.20
N SER A 5 18.70 -39.73 14.07
CA SER A 5 18.92 -40.20 15.45
C SER A 5 18.93 -39.05 16.48
N ASP A 6 18.84 -37.83 16.04
CA ASP A 6 18.53 -36.67 16.83
C ASP A 6 17.01 -36.50 16.84
N GLY A 7 16.46 -35.97 17.83
CA GLY A 7 15.01 -35.69 17.93
C GLY A 7 14.76 -34.21 18.17
N ASP A 8 15.80 -33.39 17.90
CA ASP A 8 15.84 -31.93 17.98
C ASP A 8 17.01 -31.52 17.10
N ASP A 9 16.76 -31.52 15.75
CA ASP A 9 17.81 -31.46 14.73
C ASP A 9 18.54 -30.12 14.67
N ASP A 10 17.88 -29.01 15.07
CA ASP A 10 18.47 -27.66 15.07
C ASP A 10 18.91 -27.21 16.47
N GLY A 11 18.44 -27.88 17.53
CA GLY A 11 18.88 -27.64 18.91
C GLY A 11 18.20 -26.45 19.58
N ASP A 12 17.00 -26.06 19.15
CA ASP A 12 16.22 -24.96 19.72
C ASP A 12 15.53 -25.35 21.04
N GLY A 13 15.46 -26.67 21.32
CA GLY A 13 14.83 -27.26 22.51
C GLY A 13 13.43 -27.79 22.25
N ARG A 14 12.98 -27.83 20.99
CA ARG A 14 11.73 -28.45 20.54
C ARG A 14 12.03 -29.74 19.78
N PRO A 15 11.34 -30.82 20.08
CA PRO A 15 11.49 -32.03 19.30
C PRO A 15 10.95 -31.86 17.88
N ASP A 16 11.63 -32.42 16.86
CA ASP A 16 11.24 -32.39 15.45
C ASP A 16 9.78 -32.76 15.17
N SER A 17 9.20 -33.65 16.01
CA SER A 17 7.81 -34.08 15.89
C SER A 17 6.78 -33.01 16.29
N PHE A 18 7.23 -31.93 16.88
CA PHE A 18 6.43 -30.78 17.36
C PHE A 18 6.96 -29.45 16.80
N ASP A 19 7.89 -29.53 15.86
CA ASP A 19 8.51 -28.41 15.19
C ASP A 19 8.13 -28.43 13.71
N VAL A 20 7.59 -27.33 13.20
CA VAL A 20 7.24 -27.18 11.78
C VAL A 20 8.50 -26.92 10.94
N PHE A 21 9.55 -26.34 11.58
CA PHE A 21 10.81 -26.00 10.95
C PHE A 21 12.02 -26.71 11.59
N PRO A 22 12.13 -28.04 11.57
CA PRO A 22 13.08 -28.83 12.37
C PRO A 22 14.56 -28.60 12.05
N ASN A 23 14.90 -27.66 11.21
CA ASN A 23 16.27 -27.29 10.84
C ASN A 23 16.54 -25.79 10.97
N ASP A 24 15.58 -25.02 11.51
CA ASP A 24 15.75 -23.60 11.78
C ASP A 24 15.55 -23.28 13.26
N PRO A 25 16.64 -23.08 14.02
CA PRO A 25 16.58 -22.87 15.46
C PRO A 25 15.92 -21.55 15.89
N ASN A 26 15.40 -20.77 14.96
CA ASN A 26 14.68 -19.54 15.25
C ASN A 26 13.17 -19.67 14.97
N GLU A 27 12.74 -20.75 14.31
CA GLU A 27 11.36 -20.97 13.92
C GLU A 27 10.85 -22.33 14.36
N TRP A 28 9.59 -22.43 14.80
CA TRP A 28 8.99 -23.68 15.28
C TRP A 28 7.49 -23.81 15.01
N ALA A 29 6.83 -22.71 14.60
CA ALA A 29 5.40 -22.68 14.35
C ALA A 29 5.12 -21.92 13.06
N ASP A 30 4.03 -22.27 12.42
CA ASP A 30 3.49 -21.66 11.21
C ASP A 30 1.96 -21.76 11.36
N ALA A 31 1.32 -20.66 11.75
CA ALA A 31 -0.06 -20.69 12.21
C ALA A 31 -1.05 -20.73 11.05
N ASP A 32 -0.72 -20.09 9.93
CA ASP A 32 -1.57 -20.04 8.73
C ASP A 32 -1.17 -21.05 7.66
N GLY A 33 0.06 -21.60 7.74
CA GLY A 33 0.55 -22.66 6.85
C GLY A 33 1.11 -22.14 5.53
N ASP A 34 1.54 -20.91 5.47
CA ASP A 34 2.07 -20.29 4.25
C ASP A 34 3.55 -20.63 4.00
N GLY A 35 4.24 -21.16 5.02
CA GLY A 35 5.64 -21.59 4.97
C GLY A 35 6.61 -20.59 5.58
N TRP A 36 6.13 -19.47 6.11
CA TRP A 36 6.88 -18.57 6.99
C TRP A 36 6.66 -18.98 8.44
N GLY A 37 7.70 -18.90 9.25
CA GLY A 37 7.55 -19.20 10.67
C GLY A 37 7.06 -17.97 11.41
N ASN A 38 6.26 -18.19 12.45
CA ASN A 38 5.64 -17.12 13.24
C ASN A 38 6.61 -16.07 13.80
N ASN A 39 7.91 -16.36 13.91
CA ASN A 39 8.87 -15.36 14.41
C ASN A 39 9.35 -14.37 13.34
N VAL A 40 9.19 -14.71 12.07
CA VAL A 40 9.54 -13.86 10.92
C VAL A 40 8.31 -13.40 10.15
N ASP A 41 7.15 -14.04 10.39
CA ASP A 41 5.89 -13.65 9.79
C ASP A 41 5.31 -12.42 10.49
N PRO A 42 4.98 -11.36 9.76
CA PRO A 42 4.35 -10.19 10.35
C PRO A 42 2.85 -10.34 10.61
N ASP A 43 2.17 -11.36 10.02
CA ASP A 43 0.73 -11.63 10.13
C ASP A 43 0.51 -13.14 10.25
N ASP A 44 0.86 -13.70 11.42
CA ASP A 44 0.90 -15.15 11.71
C ASP A 44 -0.36 -15.94 11.34
N ASP A 45 -1.51 -15.30 11.31
CA ASP A 45 -2.79 -15.94 11.01
C ASP A 45 -3.43 -15.49 9.70
N ASN A 46 -2.75 -14.63 8.93
CA ASN A 46 -3.19 -14.07 7.65
C ASN A 46 -4.58 -13.39 7.73
N ASP A 47 -4.86 -12.71 8.85
CA ASP A 47 -6.11 -11.96 9.02
C ASP A 47 -6.03 -10.53 8.43
N GLY A 48 -4.88 -10.16 7.87
CA GLY A 48 -4.59 -8.84 7.30
C GLY A 48 -4.21 -7.79 8.36
N ARG A 49 -3.80 -8.23 9.54
CA ARG A 49 -3.32 -7.38 10.62
C ARG A 49 -2.02 -7.94 11.18
N CYS A 50 -1.12 -7.05 11.53
CA CYS A 50 0.09 -7.48 12.22
C CYS A 50 -0.23 -8.05 13.60
N ASP A 51 0.33 -9.20 13.92
CA ASP A 51 0.11 -9.93 15.18
C ASP A 51 0.61 -9.21 16.40
N ASP A 52 1.64 -8.42 16.32
CA ASP A 52 2.20 -7.75 17.48
C ASP A 52 2.54 -6.29 17.24
N THR A 53 1.99 -5.44 18.09
CA THR A 53 2.43 -4.05 18.28
C THR A 53 3.80 -3.96 18.98
N THR A 54 4.42 -5.10 19.29
CA THR A 54 5.69 -5.24 20.02
C THR A 54 6.80 -5.91 19.23
N TYR A 55 6.75 -5.92 17.89
CA TYR A 55 7.91 -6.33 17.12
C TYR A 55 9.04 -5.33 17.36
N HIS A 56 9.77 -5.62 18.42
CA HIS A 56 10.94 -4.86 18.84
C HIS A 56 12.16 -5.39 18.09
N ILE A 57 12.46 -4.83 16.93
CA ILE A 57 13.81 -5.01 16.37
C ILE A 57 14.77 -4.35 17.35
N THR A 58 15.44 -5.16 18.14
CA THR A 58 16.55 -4.71 18.96
C THR A 58 17.85 -4.92 18.18
N ASP A 59 18.72 -3.92 18.25
CA ASP A 59 20.07 -4.11 17.74
C ASP A 59 20.83 -5.16 18.58
N GLN A 60 22.03 -5.52 18.12
CA GLN A 60 22.90 -6.49 18.79
C GLN A 60 23.24 -6.14 20.28
N TYR A 61 22.81 -4.98 20.76
CA TYR A 61 23.02 -4.48 22.12
C TYR A 61 21.71 -4.39 22.91
N GLY A 62 20.56 -4.81 22.32
CA GLY A 62 19.24 -4.77 22.95
C GLY A 62 18.58 -3.39 22.95
N ALA A 63 19.09 -2.44 22.17
CA ALA A 63 18.44 -1.14 22.00
C ALA A 63 17.36 -1.22 20.93
N LEU A 64 16.17 -0.67 21.21
CA LEU A 64 15.07 -0.57 20.24
C LEU A 64 15.50 0.27 19.03
N VAL A 65 15.56 -0.35 17.86
CA VAL A 65 15.97 0.31 16.61
C VAL A 65 14.76 0.84 15.84
N SER A 66 13.59 0.23 15.98
CA SER A 66 12.37 0.69 15.31
C SER A 66 11.10 0.17 15.99
N ASN A 67 10.03 0.98 15.94
CA ASN A 67 8.64 0.56 16.19
C ASN A 67 7.91 0.28 14.86
N ARG A 68 8.64 0.12 13.78
CA ARG A 68 8.11 -0.30 12.49
C ARG A 68 8.14 -1.82 12.44
N GLY A 69 7.13 -2.41 11.83
CA GLY A 69 7.15 -3.81 11.43
C GLY A 69 8.39 -4.18 10.62
N PRO A 70 8.62 -5.44 10.28
CA PRO A 70 9.67 -5.84 9.39
C PRO A 70 9.60 -5.04 8.08
N ASP A 71 10.73 -4.93 7.43
CA ASP A 71 10.94 -4.28 6.12
C ASP A 71 11.94 -5.20 5.42
N LEU A 72 11.41 -6.22 4.76
CA LEU A 72 12.18 -7.36 4.26
C LEU A 72 13.05 -7.03 3.05
N ASP A 73 12.62 -6.10 2.23
CA ASP A 73 13.35 -5.67 1.04
C ASP A 73 14.17 -4.40 1.25
N GLY A 74 13.91 -3.66 2.35
CA GLY A 74 14.71 -2.51 2.76
C GLY A 74 14.40 -1.21 2.04
N ASP A 75 13.20 -1.06 1.50
CA ASP A 75 12.75 0.14 0.78
C ASP A 75 12.33 1.28 1.73
N GLY A 76 12.06 0.94 2.99
CA GLY A 76 11.66 1.86 4.05
C GLY A 76 10.15 1.88 4.32
N ALA A 77 9.35 1.15 3.56
CA ALA A 77 7.97 0.81 3.89
C ALA A 77 7.98 -0.44 4.79
N PRO A 78 7.23 -0.47 5.88
CA PRO A 78 7.10 -1.68 6.67
C PRO A 78 6.11 -2.65 6.00
N ASP A 79 6.45 -3.93 5.96
CA ASP A 79 5.64 -4.99 5.37
C ASP A 79 4.22 -5.04 5.97
N CYS A 80 4.08 -4.57 7.19
CA CYS A 80 2.82 -4.56 7.90
C CYS A 80 2.68 -3.31 8.79
N LEU A 81 1.52 -2.69 8.81
CA LEU A 81 1.18 -1.57 9.67
C LEU A 81 -0.12 -1.80 10.42
N THR A 82 -0.10 -1.58 11.75
CA THR A 82 -1.29 -1.71 12.62
C THR A 82 -2.40 -0.68 12.36
N SER A 83 -2.17 0.35 11.54
CA SER A 83 -3.11 1.46 11.35
C SER A 83 -3.06 2.19 10.01
N ALA A 84 -2.24 1.74 9.09
CA ALA A 84 -2.15 2.25 7.72
C ALA A 84 -1.87 1.07 6.77
N LYS A 85 -1.98 1.30 5.47
CA LYS A 85 -1.64 0.32 4.45
C LYS A 85 -0.16 -0.08 4.59
N GLY A 86 0.11 -1.37 4.72
CA GLY A 86 1.46 -1.93 4.72
C GLY A 86 2.04 -1.99 3.30
N ASP A 87 3.22 -2.54 3.18
CA ASP A 87 3.83 -2.84 1.90
C ASP A 87 3.11 -4.05 1.25
N GLU A 88 2.54 -3.88 0.08
CA GLU A 88 1.86 -4.94 -0.68
C GLU A 88 2.85 -5.81 -1.47
N PHE A 89 4.13 -5.41 -1.54
CA PHE A 89 5.20 -6.12 -2.22
C PHE A 89 6.44 -6.32 -1.31
N PRO A 90 6.33 -7.03 -0.18
CA PRO A 90 7.36 -7.10 0.87
C PRO A 90 8.71 -7.66 0.45
N LEU A 91 8.87 -8.07 -0.80
CA LEU A 91 10.10 -8.65 -1.37
C LEU A 91 10.59 -7.88 -2.61
N ASP A 92 9.96 -6.76 -2.97
CA ASP A 92 10.39 -5.94 -4.11
C ASP A 92 10.55 -4.47 -3.73
N ALA A 93 11.75 -4.09 -3.32
CA ALA A 93 12.14 -2.74 -2.91
C ALA A 93 11.89 -1.61 -3.94
N ASN A 94 11.26 -1.91 -5.06
CA ASN A 94 10.84 -0.90 -6.03
C ASN A 94 9.32 -0.72 -6.07
N GLU A 95 8.57 -1.53 -5.35
CA GLU A 95 7.12 -1.51 -5.30
C GLU A 95 6.65 -1.49 -3.85
N THR A 96 5.59 -0.76 -3.55
CA THR A 96 5.04 -0.63 -2.20
C THR A 96 3.52 -0.75 -2.21
N ASP A 97 2.88 -0.22 -3.26
CA ASP A 97 1.43 -0.11 -3.37
C ASP A 97 0.91 -0.78 -4.64
N ASP A 98 -0.28 -1.39 -4.53
CA ASP A 98 -1.09 -1.93 -5.60
C ASP A 98 -2.51 -1.34 -5.47
N THR A 99 -2.83 -0.34 -6.27
CA THR A 99 -4.05 0.46 -6.05
C THR A 99 -5.30 -0.26 -6.53
N ASP A 100 -5.21 -1.03 -7.62
CA ASP A 100 -6.35 -1.77 -8.20
C ASP A 100 -6.37 -3.26 -7.81
N GLY A 101 -5.29 -3.78 -7.23
CA GLY A 101 -5.19 -5.15 -6.74
C GLY A 101 -4.91 -6.18 -7.83
N ASP A 102 -4.31 -5.79 -8.95
CA ASP A 102 -4.02 -6.69 -10.06
C ASP A 102 -2.67 -7.44 -9.92
N SER A 103 -1.92 -7.17 -8.85
CA SER A 103 -0.59 -7.70 -8.52
C SER A 103 0.55 -7.12 -9.38
N ILE A 104 0.34 -5.97 -9.99
CA ILE A 104 1.38 -5.13 -10.57
C ILE A 104 1.51 -3.88 -9.69
N GLY A 105 2.72 -3.62 -9.17
CA GLY A 105 2.91 -2.45 -8.31
C GLY A 105 2.82 -1.13 -9.07
N ASN A 106 2.35 -0.10 -8.40
CA ASN A 106 2.09 1.22 -8.97
C ASN A 106 3.28 1.85 -9.71
N ASN A 107 4.52 1.43 -9.42
CA ASN A 107 5.71 1.94 -10.13
C ASN A 107 5.90 1.32 -11.51
N GLN A 108 5.34 0.14 -11.75
CA GLN A 108 5.43 -0.58 -13.04
C GLN A 108 4.09 -0.64 -13.77
N ASP A 109 3.00 -0.36 -13.08
CA ASP A 109 1.67 -0.40 -13.64
C ASP A 109 1.42 0.80 -14.58
N THR A 110 0.71 0.55 -15.64
CA THR A 110 0.31 1.54 -16.66
C THR A 110 -1.15 1.94 -16.58
N ASP A 111 -1.91 1.38 -15.60
CA ASP A 111 -3.33 1.63 -15.34
C ASP A 111 -3.62 1.34 -13.86
N CYS A 112 -3.02 2.13 -12.98
CA CYS A 112 -2.90 1.82 -11.55
C CYS A 112 -4.19 1.77 -10.75
N ASP A 113 -5.26 2.35 -11.23
CA ASP A 113 -6.57 2.28 -10.56
C ASP A 113 -7.58 1.41 -11.33
N GLY A 114 -7.13 0.82 -12.46
CA GLY A 114 -7.89 -0.16 -13.23
C GLY A 114 -9.10 0.43 -13.96
N ASP A 115 -9.12 1.73 -14.22
CA ASP A 115 -10.25 2.40 -14.88
C ASP A 115 -10.24 2.27 -16.42
N GLY A 116 -9.12 1.83 -16.98
CA GLY A 116 -8.89 1.62 -18.41
C GLY A 116 -8.23 2.81 -19.12
N TRP A 117 -7.88 3.86 -18.40
CA TRP A 117 -7.05 4.96 -18.91
C TRP A 117 -5.61 4.77 -18.50
N LEU A 118 -4.68 5.02 -19.43
CA LEU A 118 -3.26 4.76 -19.17
C LEU A 118 -2.59 5.90 -18.42
N ASN A 119 -1.84 5.54 -17.43
CA ASN A 119 -1.10 6.47 -16.60
C ASN A 119 0.31 6.71 -17.14
N PRO A 120 0.92 7.88 -16.85
CA PRO A 120 2.36 7.98 -16.90
C PRO A 120 2.97 7.15 -15.76
N VAL A 121 3.93 6.30 -16.04
CA VAL A 121 4.66 5.49 -15.05
C VAL A 121 5.78 6.34 -14.41
N PRO A 122 5.94 6.35 -13.10
CA PRO A 122 5.13 5.76 -12.03
C PRO A 122 3.85 6.56 -11.73
N CYS A 123 2.83 5.89 -11.23
CA CYS A 123 1.51 6.46 -10.95
C CYS A 123 1.44 7.50 -9.81
N ASN A 124 2.52 7.76 -9.14
CA ASN A 124 2.61 8.83 -8.13
C ASN A 124 2.68 10.24 -8.74
N SER A 125 2.67 10.35 -10.07
CA SER A 125 2.68 11.60 -10.81
C SER A 125 1.28 11.85 -11.37
N GLN A 126 0.65 12.97 -11.01
CA GLN A 126 -0.58 13.41 -11.69
C GLN A 126 -0.34 13.48 -13.19
N GLY A 127 -1.17 12.81 -13.95
CA GLY A 127 -1.20 12.93 -15.40
C GLY A 127 -1.72 14.32 -15.82
N SER A 128 -1.47 14.70 -17.05
CA SER A 128 -2.00 15.96 -17.57
C SER A 128 -3.43 15.83 -18.11
N GLY A 129 -3.99 14.62 -18.11
CA GLY A 129 -5.27 14.32 -18.80
C GLY A 129 -5.23 14.55 -20.32
N GLU A 130 -4.08 15.00 -20.84
CA GLU A 130 -3.92 15.27 -22.26
C GLU A 130 -3.63 14.00 -23.07
N ASN A 131 -4.14 13.94 -24.27
CA ASN A 131 -3.89 12.86 -25.23
C ASN A 131 -4.32 11.45 -24.79
N GLY A 132 -5.30 11.35 -23.89
CA GLY A 132 -5.84 10.07 -23.42
C GLY A 132 -4.98 9.43 -22.33
N THR A 133 -4.21 10.23 -21.60
CA THR A 133 -3.59 9.85 -20.34
C THR A 133 -4.53 10.18 -19.19
N ASP A 134 -4.52 9.37 -18.15
CA ASP A 134 -5.26 9.61 -16.94
C ASP A 134 -4.69 10.81 -16.16
N ALA A 135 -5.58 11.71 -15.72
CA ALA A 135 -5.23 12.85 -14.89
C ALA A 135 -5.19 12.49 -13.38
N PHE A 136 -5.89 11.41 -13.00
CA PHE A 136 -6.06 10.98 -11.60
C PHE A 136 -5.70 9.51 -11.40
N PRO A 137 -4.45 9.11 -11.58
CA PRO A 137 -3.98 7.73 -11.69
C PRO A 137 -4.27 6.79 -10.50
N LEU A 138 -4.89 7.25 -9.46
CA LEU A 138 -5.20 6.49 -8.25
C LEU A 138 -6.68 6.60 -7.86
N GLU A 139 -7.52 7.15 -8.75
CA GLU A 139 -8.94 7.42 -8.46
C GLU A 139 -9.82 6.92 -9.61
N ALA A 140 -10.13 5.63 -9.66
CA ALA A 140 -10.84 4.92 -10.74
C ALA A 140 -12.20 5.50 -11.20
N ASP A 141 -12.73 6.51 -10.56
CA ASP A 141 -13.92 7.23 -11.01
C ASP A 141 -13.59 8.57 -11.71
N LYS A 142 -12.29 8.88 -11.89
CA LYS A 142 -11.81 10.15 -12.47
C LYS A 142 -10.67 9.90 -13.43
N TRP A 143 -10.67 10.52 -14.60
CA TRP A 143 -9.61 10.37 -15.61
C TRP A 143 -9.31 11.63 -16.42
N SER A 144 -10.16 12.68 -16.39
CA SER A 144 -9.88 13.93 -17.10
C SER A 144 -10.02 15.17 -16.24
N ASP A 145 -9.15 16.14 -16.54
CA ASP A 145 -9.07 17.47 -15.97
C ASP A 145 -8.74 18.42 -17.14
N SER A 146 -9.75 19.09 -17.68
CA SER A 146 -9.62 19.80 -18.96
C SER A 146 -8.84 21.10 -18.86
N ASP A 147 -8.87 21.77 -17.72
CA ASP A 147 -8.20 23.06 -17.52
C ASP A 147 -6.94 22.95 -16.61
N GLY A 148 -6.73 21.78 -15.97
CA GLY A 148 -5.53 21.47 -15.20
C GLY A 148 -5.50 22.07 -13.80
N ASP A 149 -6.67 22.30 -13.18
CA ASP A 149 -6.78 22.90 -11.86
C ASP A 149 -6.75 21.85 -10.72
N GLY A 150 -6.83 20.56 -11.06
CA GLY A 150 -6.79 19.44 -10.13
C GLY A 150 -8.17 18.95 -9.68
N PHE A 151 -9.24 19.45 -10.26
CA PHE A 151 -10.60 18.93 -10.11
C PHE A 151 -11.03 18.19 -11.38
N ALA A 152 -11.69 17.05 -11.21
CA ALA A 152 -12.04 16.20 -12.35
C ALA A 152 -13.31 16.66 -13.06
N ASP A 153 -13.32 16.59 -14.38
CA ASP A 153 -14.51 16.86 -15.21
C ASP A 153 -15.65 15.86 -14.94
N GLN A 154 -15.35 14.70 -14.35
CA GLN A 154 -16.31 13.62 -14.08
C GLN A 154 -15.95 12.85 -12.80
N GLY A 155 -16.86 11.95 -12.37
CA GLY A 155 -16.68 11.15 -11.17
C GLY A 155 -17.25 11.78 -9.91
N SER A 156 -16.59 11.57 -8.78
CA SER A 156 -16.94 12.19 -7.52
C SER A 156 -16.35 13.60 -7.39
N ASN A 157 -17.10 14.54 -6.83
CA ASN A 157 -16.70 15.97 -6.70
C ASN A 157 -16.31 16.60 -8.04
N VAL A 158 -17.22 16.49 -9.00
CA VAL A 158 -17.04 17.00 -10.36
C VAL A 158 -16.81 18.51 -10.35
N ASP A 159 -15.86 18.93 -11.18
CA ASP A 159 -15.66 20.34 -11.49
C ASP A 159 -16.90 20.96 -12.14
N ALA A 160 -17.41 22.03 -11.58
CA ALA A 160 -18.54 22.78 -12.12
C ALA A 160 -18.16 23.68 -13.31
N PHE A 161 -16.86 23.94 -13.50
CA PHE A 161 -16.32 24.86 -14.50
C PHE A 161 -15.12 24.25 -15.25
N PRO A 162 -15.27 23.13 -15.98
CA PRO A 162 -14.16 22.34 -16.54
C PRO A 162 -13.26 23.05 -17.56
N ASP A 163 -13.51 24.29 -17.86
CA ASP A 163 -12.73 25.12 -18.80
C ASP A 163 -12.17 26.39 -18.11
N ASP A 164 -12.33 26.53 -16.78
CA ASP A 164 -11.86 27.71 -16.03
C ASP A 164 -11.01 27.31 -14.81
N PRO A 165 -9.68 27.26 -14.93
CA PRO A 165 -8.77 26.80 -13.87
C PRO A 165 -8.73 27.69 -12.63
N SER A 166 -9.61 28.66 -12.51
CA SER A 166 -9.78 29.48 -11.31
C SER A 166 -11.04 29.18 -10.52
N GLU A 167 -11.92 28.32 -11.06
CA GLU A 167 -13.21 27.98 -10.46
C GLU A 167 -13.49 26.47 -10.61
N TRP A 168 -13.94 25.81 -9.57
CA TRP A 168 -14.29 24.39 -9.57
C TRP A 168 -15.60 24.07 -8.85
N LEU A 169 -16.18 25.04 -8.15
CA LEU A 169 -17.37 24.83 -7.33
C LEU A 169 -18.40 25.95 -7.54
N ASP A 170 -19.65 25.55 -7.71
CA ASP A 170 -20.82 26.43 -7.76
C ASP A 170 -21.81 25.93 -6.68
N THR A 171 -21.81 26.55 -5.51
CA THR A 171 -22.54 26.01 -4.35
C THR A 171 -24.04 26.31 -4.43
N ASP A 172 -24.45 27.44 -4.98
CA ASP A 172 -25.86 27.83 -5.08
C ASP A 172 -26.44 27.59 -6.47
N GLY A 173 -25.60 27.29 -7.48
CA GLY A 173 -26.03 26.87 -8.82
C GLY A 173 -26.45 28.04 -9.71
N ASP A 174 -25.93 29.24 -9.47
CA ASP A 174 -26.25 30.42 -10.28
C ASP A 174 -25.35 30.57 -11.52
N SER A 175 -24.38 29.67 -11.71
CA SER A 175 -23.38 29.64 -12.78
C SER A 175 -22.27 30.69 -12.62
N VAL A 176 -22.07 31.21 -11.44
CA VAL A 176 -20.89 31.97 -11.03
C VAL A 176 -20.08 31.10 -10.05
N GLY A 177 -18.80 30.89 -10.32
CA GLY A 177 -17.96 30.07 -9.44
C GLY A 177 -17.75 30.73 -8.09
N ASN A 178 -17.62 29.91 -7.06
CA ASN A 178 -17.53 30.37 -5.68
C ASN A 178 -16.39 31.39 -5.42
N ASN A 179 -15.31 31.36 -6.21
CA ASN A 179 -14.21 32.29 -6.07
C ASN A 179 -14.51 33.68 -6.64
N ALA A 180 -15.34 33.74 -7.67
CA ALA A 180 -15.79 34.98 -8.33
C ALA A 180 -17.09 35.51 -7.73
N ASP A 181 -17.87 34.68 -7.04
CA ASP A 181 -19.16 35.04 -6.49
C ASP A 181 -19.04 35.81 -5.18
N VAL A 182 -19.79 36.90 -5.08
CA VAL A 182 -19.88 37.77 -3.86
C VAL A 182 -20.75 37.13 -2.77
N CYS A 183 -21.66 36.23 -3.17
CA CYS A 183 -22.64 35.57 -2.30
C CYS A 183 -22.74 34.04 -2.58
N PRO A 184 -21.67 33.26 -2.45
CA PRO A 184 -21.56 31.88 -2.98
C PRO A 184 -22.51 30.85 -2.34
N TYR A 185 -23.48 31.29 -1.58
CA TYR A 185 -24.50 30.44 -0.91
C TYR A 185 -25.94 31.01 -1.11
N GLU A 186 -26.11 32.06 -1.91
CA GLU A 186 -27.40 32.74 -2.12
C GLU A 186 -27.55 33.08 -3.63
N PHE A 187 -28.59 32.56 -4.27
CA PHE A 187 -28.97 32.86 -5.66
C PHE A 187 -29.12 34.34 -5.91
#